data_fc806731564cf94df4169ab66df81e6b
#
_entry.id   fc806731564cf94df4169ab66df81e6b
#
_cell.length_a   1.000
_cell.length_b   1.000
_cell.length_c   1.000
_cell.angle_alpha   90.00
_cell.angle_beta   90.00
_cell.angle_gamma   90.00
#
_symmetry.space_group_name_H-M   'P 1'
#
loop_
_entity.id
_entity.type
_entity.pdbx_description
1 polymer ?
#
loop_
_entity_poly.entity_id
_entity_poly.type
_entity_poly.pdbx_seq_one_letter_code
_entity_poly.pdbx_strand_id
1 'polypeptide(L)'
;MIISNPLLGTGLHAIGGASAASCYLPNTLTRNWSWGTFWLVQALFAWVIMPLIVGWLTVPGFFTILVEAPSKPFWAAFLLGGAYGFGSMSFGKAIKYIGYSMTYTLAIGISAVLGTIFPMIIFGGLDSFFLKPGGNIVLAGMILSLLGVILCGWAGFKKEKDLNAAHIGKPGFNMTIGLLLTIIAGVLSGVFNLSLEYGQPIADIAAQNGAGNFQGNAKMIISTSGCFMVNFIWFIIAGIKQGTLNEFIPQKGLPGKVIFRNWIWSALAGTLWCSQFFFYGLGHVKMGNFQFASWVLHMSMLIFFSYVVGVLMKEWKNVRKNTNIVLIIGLLILISSFCITGYGSYIGEQLINTGH
;
A
#
# COMPACT_ATOMS: atom_id res chain seq x y z
N MET A 1 -6.04 21.77 -18.11
CA MET A 1 -5.78 22.18 -16.71
C MET A 1 -6.34 21.09 -15.80
N ILE A 2 -5.55 20.56 -14.87
CA ILE A 2 -6.04 19.56 -13.90
C ILE A 2 -6.83 20.32 -12.83
N ILE A 3 -8.12 20.00 -12.70
CA ILE A 3 -8.98 20.61 -11.66
C ILE A 3 -8.81 19.79 -10.38
N SER A 4 -8.33 20.43 -9.32
CA SER A 4 -8.24 19.84 -7.98
C SER A 4 -9.64 19.61 -7.40
N ASN A 5 -9.83 18.51 -6.73
CA ASN A 5 -11.06 18.16 -6.00
C ASN A 5 -10.68 17.23 -4.83
N PRO A 6 -10.29 17.77 -3.67
CA PRO A 6 -9.82 16.96 -2.54
C PRO A 6 -10.84 15.96 -1.99
N LEU A 7 -12.15 16.25 -2.09
CA LEU A 7 -13.19 15.29 -1.69
C LEU A 7 -13.21 14.07 -2.61
N LEU A 8 -13.12 14.28 -3.93
CA LEU A 8 -12.95 13.18 -4.89
C LEU A 8 -11.64 12.45 -4.65
N GLY A 9 -10.55 13.19 -4.39
CA GLY A 9 -9.24 12.62 -4.04
C GLY A 9 -9.33 11.68 -2.84
N THR A 10 -10.01 12.11 -1.78
CA THR A 10 -10.28 11.30 -0.58
C THR A 10 -11.06 10.02 -0.93
N GLY A 11 -12.11 10.11 -1.75
CA GLY A 11 -12.86 8.95 -2.22
C GLY A 11 -12.02 7.95 -3.03
N LEU A 12 -11.13 8.46 -3.90
CA LEU A 12 -10.21 7.62 -4.68
C LEU A 12 -9.20 6.89 -3.78
N HIS A 13 -8.68 7.56 -2.73
CA HIS A 13 -7.84 6.91 -1.72
C HIS A 13 -8.60 5.80 -0.97
N ALA A 14 -9.91 5.96 -0.72
CA ALA A 14 -10.72 4.92 -0.08
C ALA A 14 -10.85 3.67 -0.98
N ILE A 15 -11.10 3.85 -2.28
CA ILE A 15 -11.15 2.74 -3.25
C ILE A 15 -9.79 2.03 -3.29
N GLY A 16 -8.69 2.77 -3.38
CA GLY A 16 -7.33 2.22 -3.35
C GLY A 16 -7.04 1.46 -2.05
N GLY A 17 -7.40 2.01 -0.90
CA GLY A 17 -7.25 1.38 0.41
C GLY A 17 -8.03 0.05 0.52
N ALA A 18 -9.26 0.01 0.01
CA ALA A 18 -10.06 -1.22 -0.03
C ALA A 18 -9.45 -2.28 -0.95
N SER A 19 -8.92 -1.88 -2.12
CA SER A 19 -8.21 -2.77 -3.04
C SER A 19 -6.96 -3.37 -2.38
N ALA A 20 -6.15 -2.54 -1.71
CA ALA A 20 -4.96 -2.97 -0.98
C ALA A 20 -5.29 -3.96 0.14
N ALA A 21 -6.31 -3.66 0.93
CA ALA A 21 -6.74 -4.52 2.02
C ALA A 21 -7.24 -5.90 1.54
N SER A 22 -7.71 -5.98 0.30
CA SER A 22 -8.29 -7.20 -0.28
C SER A 22 -7.29 -8.01 -1.10
N CYS A 23 -6.10 -7.49 -1.40
CA CYS A 23 -5.19 -8.08 -2.39
C CYS A 23 -4.62 -9.47 -2.01
N TYR A 24 -4.64 -9.83 -0.74
CA TYR A 24 -4.19 -11.17 -0.30
C TYR A 24 -5.34 -12.19 -0.12
N LEU A 25 -6.61 -11.77 -0.23
CA LEU A 25 -7.74 -12.68 -0.12
C LEU A 25 -7.70 -13.81 -1.17
N PRO A 26 -7.34 -13.56 -2.45
CA PRO A 26 -7.28 -14.62 -3.45
C PRO A 26 -6.28 -15.73 -3.12
N ASN A 27 -5.26 -15.46 -2.28
CA ASN A 27 -4.33 -16.51 -1.84
C ASN A 27 -5.03 -17.66 -1.12
N THR A 28 -6.09 -17.38 -0.38
CA THR A 28 -6.87 -18.41 0.34
C THR A 28 -7.57 -19.39 -0.61
N LEU A 29 -7.69 -19.04 -1.89
CA LEU A 29 -8.35 -19.84 -2.94
C LEU A 29 -7.34 -20.63 -3.77
N THR A 30 -6.04 -20.41 -3.61
CA THR A 30 -4.99 -21.21 -4.26
C THR A 30 -4.85 -22.57 -3.57
N ARG A 31 -4.49 -23.60 -4.34
CA ARG A 31 -4.35 -24.97 -3.83
C ARG A 31 -3.02 -25.57 -4.28
N ASN A 32 -2.37 -26.27 -3.34
CA ASN A 32 -1.15 -27.02 -3.62
C ASN A 32 0.00 -26.19 -4.22
N TRP A 33 -0.01 -24.88 -3.99
CA TRP A 33 1.08 -23.97 -4.25
C TRP A 33 1.69 -23.51 -2.92
N SER A 34 2.99 -23.40 -2.89
CA SER A 34 3.69 -22.71 -1.81
C SER A 34 3.35 -21.21 -1.82
N TRP A 35 3.51 -20.57 -0.69
CA TRP A 35 3.34 -19.13 -0.61
C TRP A 35 4.30 -18.38 -1.55
N GLY A 36 5.53 -18.90 -1.75
CA GLY A 36 6.51 -18.32 -2.67
C GLY A 36 6.03 -18.32 -4.12
N THR A 37 5.48 -19.42 -4.58
CA THR A 37 4.96 -19.55 -5.95
C THR A 37 3.78 -18.61 -6.19
N PHE A 38 2.81 -18.56 -5.27
CA PHE A 38 1.72 -17.58 -5.32
C PHE A 38 2.27 -16.15 -5.36
N TRP A 39 3.20 -15.81 -4.46
CA TRP A 39 3.78 -14.48 -4.33
C TRP A 39 4.49 -14.04 -5.61
N LEU A 40 5.29 -14.92 -6.23
CA LEU A 40 6.01 -14.59 -7.45
C LEU A 40 5.05 -14.22 -8.58
N VAL A 41 3.97 -14.98 -8.77
CA VAL A 41 2.96 -14.69 -9.80
C VAL A 41 2.19 -13.41 -9.46
N GLN A 42 1.78 -13.23 -8.20
CA GLN A 42 1.16 -11.99 -7.74
C GLN A 42 2.08 -10.79 -8.01
N ALA A 43 3.36 -10.89 -7.67
CA ALA A 43 4.36 -9.83 -7.87
C ALA A 43 4.53 -9.48 -9.36
N LEU A 44 4.54 -10.48 -10.24
CA LEU A 44 4.61 -10.28 -11.68
C LEU A 44 3.44 -9.43 -12.19
N PHE A 45 2.22 -9.75 -11.77
CA PHE A 45 1.05 -8.96 -12.15
C PHE A 45 1.01 -7.60 -11.47
N ALA A 46 1.32 -7.54 -10.16
CA ALA A 46 1.25 -6.31 -9.39
C ALA A 46 2.27 -5.25 -9.84
N TRP A 47 3.48 -5.68 -10.19
CA TRP A 47 4.63 -4.78 -10.32
C TRP A 47 5.20 -4.67 -11.72
N VAL A 48 4.75 -5.51 -12.66
CA VAL A 48 5.20 -5.48 -14.05
C VAL A 48 4.00 -5.42 -14.99
N ILE A 49 3.18 -6.48 -15.06
CA ILE A 49 2.15 -6.61 -16.10
C ILE A 49 1.11 -5.49 -15.99
N MET A 50 0.51 -5.33 -14.81
CA MET A 50 -0.55 -4.33 -14.64
C MET A 50 -0.04 -2.88 -14.74
N PRO A 51 1.10 -2.49 -14.14
CA PRO A 51 1.66 -1.16 -14.36
C PRO A 51 2.00 -0.86 -15.82
N LEU A 52 2.51 -1.84 -16.59
CA LEU A 52 2.74 -1.68 -18.03
C LEU A 52 1.44 -1.46 -18.81
N ILE A 53 0.42 -2.29 -18.55
CA ILE A 53 -0.88 -2.16 -19.23
C ILE A 53 -1.52 -0.81 -18.89
N VAL A 54 -1.56 -0.45 -17.62
CA VAL A 54 -2.17 0.80 -17.16
C VAL A 54 -1.41 2.01 -17.71
N GLY A 55 -0.08 1.99 -17.66
CA GLY A 55 0.76 3.05 -18.22
C GLY A 55 0.52 3.22 -19.72
N TRP A 56 0.56 2.11 -20.47
CA TRP A 56 0.32 2.13 -21.92
C TRP A 56 -1.07 2.65 -22.30
N LEU A 57 -2.11 2.29 -21.57
CA LEU A 57 -3.48 2.69 -21.87
C LEU A 57 -3.80 4.13 -21.47
N THR A 58 -3.06 4.71 -20.51
CA THR A 58 -3.44 5.99 -19.90
C THR A 58 -2.44 7.12 -20.10
N VAL A 59 -1.23 6.81 -20.57
CA VAL A 59 -0.15 7.81 -20.75
C VAL A 59 0.21 7.89 -22.24
N PRO A 60 -0.12 8.98 -22.94
CA PRO A 60 0.31 9.17 -24.33
C PRO A 60 1.84 9.16 -24.43
N GLY A 61 2.38 8.44 -25.40
CA GLY A 61 3.84 8.32 -25.58
C GLY A 61 4.55 7.54 -24.46
N PHE A 62 3.86 6.67 -23.73
CA PHE A 62 4.36 5.98 -22.55
C PHE A 62 5.75 5.38 -22.70
N PHE A 63 5.99 4.60 -23.74
CA PHE A 63 7.29 3.95 -23.95
C PHE A 63 8.40 4.94 -24.28
N THR A 64 8.09 6.00 -25.06
CA THR A 64 9.03 7.08 -25.33
C THR A 64 9.44 7.80 -24.06
N ILE A 65 8.47 8.13 -23.20
CA ILE A 65 8.73 8.75 -21.90
C ILE A 65 9.63 7.88 -21.01
N LEU A 66 9.44 6.55 -21.03
CA LEU A 66 10.29 5.65 -20.25
C LEU A 66 11.73 5.59 -20.78
N VAL A 67 11.91 5.57 -22.10
CA VAL A 67 13.24 5.54 -22.74
C VAL A 67 13.99 6.85 -22.57
N GLU A 68 13.29 7.98 -22.66
CA GLU A 68 13.84 9.33 -22.54
C GLU A 68 13.82 9.86 -21.09
N ALA A 69 13.40 9.04 -20.13
CA ALA A 69 13.29 9.44 -18.72
C ALA A 69 14.62 9.97 -18.19
N PRO A 70 14.62 11.08 -17.43
CA PRO A 70 15.82 11.61 -16.82
C PRO A 70 16.50 10.55 -15.93
N SER A 71 17.78 10.31 -16.17
CA SER A 71 18.54 9.21 -15.55
C SER A 71 18.50 9.24 -14.01
N LYS A 72 18.69 10.41 -13.38
CA LYS A 72 18.71 10.52 -11.92
C LYS A 72 17.36 10.18 -11.28
N PRO A 73 16.21 10.74 -11.69
CA PRO A 73 14.88 10.31 -11.22
C PRO A 73 14.58 8.84 -11.49
N PHE A 74 14.95 8.32 -12.66
CA PHE A 74 14.74 6.93 -13.04
C PHE A 74 15.44 5.98 -12.06
N TRP A 75 16.76 6.14 -11.88
CA TRP A 75 17.52 5.24 -11.01
C TRP A 75 17.17 5.42 -9.53
N ALA A 76 16.87 6.64 -9.08
CA ALA A 76 16.41 6.85 -7.70
C ALA A 76 15.07 6.13 -7.45
N ALA A 77 14.09 6.29 -8.33
CA ALA A 77 12.81 5.61 -8.21
C ALA A 77 12.98 4.07 -8.26
N PHE A 78 13.78 3.55 -9.18
CA PHE A 78 14.03 2.13 -9.33
C PHE A 78 14.73 1.51 -8.10
N LEU A 79 15.80 2.13 -7.62
CA LEU A 79 16.58 1.59 -6.49
C LEU A 79 15.80 1.68 -5.16
N LEU A 80 15.10 2.78 -4.91
CA LEU A 80 14.25 2.91 -3.73
C LEU A 80 13.04 1.96 -3.80
N GLY A 81 12.49 1.73 -4.99
CA GLY A 81 11.51 0.67 -5.22
C GLY A 81 12.08 -0.71 -4.92
N GLY A 82 13.33 -0.98 -5.31
CA GLY A 82 14.06 -2.19 -4.96
C GLY A 82 14.24 -2.37 -3.45
N ALA A 83 14.56 -1.30 -2.73
CA ALA A 83 14.61 -1.34 -1.26
C ALA A 83 13.27 -1.77 -0.65
N TYR A 84 12.15 -1.25 -1.16
CA TYR A 84 10.82 -1.71 -0.74
C TYR A 84 10.61 -3.20 -1.07
N GLY A 85 11.25 -3.75 -2.09
CA GLY A 85 11.19 -5.18 -2.39
C GLY A 85 11.56 -6.06 -1.18
N PHE A 86 12.57 -5.69 -0.38
CA PHE A 86 12.87 -6.36 0.88
C PHE A 86 11.79 -6.13 1.94
N GLY A 87 11.20 -4.95 1.98
CA GLY A 87 10.08 -4.62 2.87
C GLY A 87 8.85 -5.50 2.61
N SER A 88 8.50 -5.71 1.35
CA SER A 88 7.36 -6.53 0.95
C SER A 88 7.53 -8.01 1.34
N MET A 89 8.73 -8.56 1.22
CA MET A 89 9.05 -9.91 1.71
C MET A 89 8.96 -10.01 3.24
N SER A 90 9.47 -8.99 3.94
CA SER A 90 9.39 -8.92 5.40
C SER A 90 7.95 -8.86 5.87
N PHE A 91 7.11 -8.08 5.18
CA PHE A 91 5.66 -8.01 5.44
C PHE A 91 4.97 -9.37 5.31
N GLY A 92 5.18 -10.05 4.19
CA GLY A 92 4.60 -11.37 3.95
C GLY A 92 5.04 -12.42 4.99
N LYS A 93 6.29 -12.37 5.45
CA LYS A 93 6.78 -13.24 6.52
C LYS A 93 6.20 -12.85 7.88
N ALA A 94 6.08 -11.57 8.19
CA ALA A 94 5.51 -11.09 9.44
C ALA A 94 4.08 -11.61 9.67
N ILE A 95 3.25 -11.67 8.60
CA ILE A 95 1.89 -12.22 8.66
C ILE A 95 1.88 -13.66 9.22
N LYS A 96 2.90 -14.47 8.93
CA LYS A 96 2.99 -15.83 9.47
C LYS A 96 3.22 -15.84 10.97
N TYR A 97 3.98 -14.87 11.51
CA TYR A 97 4.37 -14.83 12.92
C TYR A 97 3.36 -14.12 13.81
N ILE A 98 2.81 -12.98 13.39
CA ILE A 98 1.93 -12.15 14.24
C ILE A 98 0.53 -11.92 13.66
N GLY A 99 0.19 -12.60 12.56
CA GLY A 99 -1.12 -12.51 11.94
C GLY A 99 -1.32 -11.31 11.03
N TYR A 100 -2.45 -11.33 10.30
CA TYR A 100 -2.75 -10.37 9.25
C TYR A 100 -3.00 -8.96 9.81
N SER A 101 -4.01 -8.80 10.66
CA SER A 101 -4.44 -7.48 11.17
C SER A 101 -3.31 -6.74 11.88
N MET A 102 -2.51 -7.44 12.70
CA MET A 102 -1.43 -6.82 13.46
C MET A 102 -0.28 -6.39 12.55
N THR A 103 0.12 -7.24 11.59
CA THR A 103 1.16 -6.90 10.60
C THR A 103 0.74 -5.68 9.79
N TYR A 104 -0.49 -5.67 9.27
CA TYR A 104 -1.01 -4.53 8.51
C TYR A 104 -0.97 -3.25 9.33
N THR A 105 -1.53 -3.26 10.53
CA THR A 105 -1.60 -2.03 11.33
C THR A 105 -0.23 -1.46 11.67
N LEU A 106 0.69 -2.31 12.11
CA LEU A 106 2.01 -1.84 12.53
C LEU A 106 2.87 -1.41 11.34
N ALA A 107 2.97 -2.24 10.28
CA ALA A 107 3.79 -1.91 9.12
C ALA A 107 3.22 -0.70 8.36
N ILE A 108 1.92 -0.68 8.10
CA ILE A 108 1.28 0.41 7.37
C ILE A 108 1.21 1.68 8.23
N GLY A 109 1.06 1.54 9.56
CA GLY A 109 1.14 2.67 10.49
C GLY A 109 2.51 3.34 10.49
N ILE A 110 3.60 2.57 10.56
CA ILE A 110 4.98 3.07 10.42
C ILE A 110 5.17 3.72 9.05
N SER A 111 4.70 3.06 7.98
CA SER A 111 4.74 3.60 6.62
C SER A 111 3.99 4.92 6.48
N ALA A 112 2.82 5.05 7.09
CA ALA A 112 2.01 6.28 7.06
C ALA A 112 2.80 7.47 7.62
N VAL A 113 3.49 7.28 8.73
CA VAL A 113 4.33 8.31 9.35
C VAL A 113 5.55 8.62 8.49
N LEU A 114 6.38 7.61 8.25
CA LEU A 114 7.67 7.80 7.59
C LEU A 114 7.52 8.20 6.12
N GLY A 115 6.56 7.62 5.41
CA GLY A 115 6.30 7.96 4.02
C GLY A 115 5.72 9.37 3.84
N THR A 116 5.10 9.96 4.86
CA THR A 116 4.68 11.36 4.83
C THR A 116 5.84 12.28 5.21
N ILE A 117 6.61 11.93 6.23
CA ILE A 117 7.67 12.79 6.77
C ILE A 117 8.92 12.82 5.87
N PHE A 118 9.35 11.67 5.32
CA PHE A 118 10.57 11.61 4.50
C PHE A 118 10.55 12.56 3.30
N PRO A 119 9.50 12.61 2.46
CA PRO A 119 9.45 13.57 1.37
C PRO A 119 9.50 15.03 1.85
N MET A 120 8.79 15.36 2.95
CA MET A 120 8.74 16.72 3.49
C MET A 120 10.11 17.19 4.00
N ILE A 121 10.91 16.30 4.57
CA ILE A 121 12.28 16.62 5.03
C ILE A 121 13.21 16.75 3.82
N ILE A 122 13.14 15.82 2.86
CA ILE A 122 14.12 15.70 1.75
C ILE A 122 13.87 16.77 0.68
N PHE A 123 12.61 17.01 0.32
CA PHE A 123 12.24 17.96 -0.74
C PHE A 123 11.83 19.34 -0.17
N GLY A 124 11.78 19.49 1.14
CA GLY A 124 11.26 20.68 1.81
C GLY A 124 9.71 20.68 1.83
N GLY A 125 9.15 21.70 2.49
CA GLY A 125 7.70 21.88 2.54
C GLY A 125 7.09 21.87 3.93
N LEU A 126 7.84 21.50 4.97
CA LEU A 126 7.35 21.55 6.35
C LEU A 126 6.87 22.95 6.73
N ASP A 127 7.68 23.99 6.45
CA ASP A 127 7.34 25.37 6.81
C ASP A 127 6.14 25.88 5.99
N SER A 128 6.13 25.60 4.68
CA SER A 128 5.05 26.00 3.78
C SER A 128 3.72 25.34 4.13
N PHE A 129 3.74 24.15 4.72
CA PHE A 129 2.55 23.41 5.12
C PHE A 129 1.75 24.15 6.20
N PHE A 130 2.42 24.65 7.26
CA PHE A 130 1.76 25.35 8.35
C PHE A 130 1.19 26.72 7.95
N LEU A 131 1.72 27.30 6.88
CA LEU A 131 1.27 28.60 6.35
C LEU A 131 0.09 28.48 5.38
N LYS A 132 -0.23 27.28 4.86
CA LYS A 132 -1.34 27.10 3.92
C LYS A 132 -2.69 27.24 4.61
N PRO A 133 -3.66 27.98 4.03
CA PRO A 133 -5.05 27.97 4.48
C PRO A 133 -5.57 26.54 4.61
N GLY A 134 -6.26 26.19 5.69
CA GLY A 134 -6.75 24.83 5.95
C GLY A 134 -5.68 23.83 6.42
N GLY A 135 -4.40 24.16 6.41
CA GLY A 135 -3.29 23.29 6.82
C GLY A 135 -3.43 22.77 8.26
N ASN A 136 -3.87 23.62 9.19
CA ASN A 136 -4.12 23.21 10.57
C ASN A 136 -5.22 22.14 10.71
N ILE A 137 -6.27 22.22 9.88
CA ILE A 137 -7.36 21.22 9.86
C ILE A 137 -6.83 19.89 9.32
N VAL A 138 -6.04 19.93 8.24
CA VAL A 138 -5.39 18.75 7.68
C VAL A 138 -4.44 18.12 8.69
N LEU A 139 -3.63 18.91 9.39
CA LEU A 139 -2.74 18.43 10.45
C LEU A 139 -3.52 17.74 11.57
N ALA A 140 -4.62 18.35 12.03
CA ALA A 140 -5.49 17.73 13.04
C ALA A 140 -6.03 16.38 12.56
N GLY A 141 -6.46 16.26 11.30
CA GLY A 141 -6.86 15.01 10.67
C GLY A 141 -5.74 13.98 10.63
N MET A 142 -4.51 14.39 10.27
CA MET A 142 -3.34 13.49 10.26
C MET A 142 -2.99 12.97 11.66
N ILE A 143 -3.00 13.84 12.69
CA ILE A 143 -2.76 13.45 14.10
C ILE A 143 -3.85 12.45 14.54
N LEU A 144 -5.09 12.75 14.24
CA LEU A 144 -6.23 11.86 14.56
C LEU A 144 -6.09 10.51 13.86
N SER A 145 -5.60 10.49 12.60
CA SER A 145 -5.28 9.27 11.88
C SER A 145 -4.25 8.42 12.63
N LEU A 146 -3.16 9.01 13.10
CA LEU A 146 -2.14 8.28 13.87
C LEU A 146 -2.71 7.72 15.18
N LEU A 147 -3.56 8.47 15.88
CA LEU A 147 -4.24 7.98 17.09
C LEU A 147 -5.15 6.78 16.77
N GLY A 148 -5.91 6.85 15.68
CA GLY A 148 -6.72 5.73 15.20
C GLY A 148 -5.89 4.49 14.87
N VAL A 149 -4.76 4.67 14.17
CA VAL A 149 -3.81 3.58 13.87
C VAL A 149 -3.26 2.95 15.14
N ILE A 150 -2.86 3.74 16.14
CA ILE A 150 -2.34 3.25 17.43
C ILE A 150 -3.42 2.42 18.14
N LEU A 151 -4.66 2.89 18.20
CA LEU A 151 -5.76 2.17 18.84
C LEU A 151 -6.10 0.86 18.11
N CYS A 152 -6.12 0.88 16.80
CA CYS A 152 -6.31 -0.33 15.99
C CYS A 152 -5.16 -1.33 16.22
N GLY A 153 -3.91 -0.87 16.29
CA GLY A 153 -2.76 -1.71 16.61
C GLY A 153 -2.86 -2.33 18.00
N TRP A 154 -3.28 -1.54 18.99
CA TRP A 154 -3.52 -2.03 20.35
C TRP A 154 -4.67 -3.06 20.40
N ALA A 155 -5.76 -2.82 19.66
CA ALA A 155 -6.83 -3.81 19.54
C ALA A 155 -6.31 -5.12 18.89
N GLY A 156 -5.48 -5.04 17.86
CA GLY A 156 -4.82 -6.19 17.24
C GLY A 156 -3.94 -6.97 18.21
N PHE A 157 -3.13 -6.28 19.01
CA PHE A 157 -2.32 -6.90 20.07
C PHE A 157 -3.20 -7.61 21.13
N LYS A 158 -4.26 -6.94 21.59
CA LYS A 158 -5.21 -7.54 22.56
C LYS A 158 -5.93 -8.75 21.97
N LYS A 159 -6.29 -8.71 20.67
CA LYS A 159 -6.89 -9.84 19.95
C LYS A 159 -5.99 -11.08 20.04
N GLU A 160 -4.70 -10.96 19.70
CA GLU A 160 -3.78 -12.10 19.75
C GLU A 160 -3.63 -12.64 21.19
N LYS A 161 -3.61 -11.75 22.18
CA LYS A 161 -3.59 -12.16 23.60
C LYS A 161 -4.87 -12.92 24.00
N ASP A 162 -6.03 -12.44 23.58
CA ASP A 162 -7.31 -13.09 23.85
C ASP A 162 -7.40 -14.48 23.21
N LEU A 163 -6.96 -14.62 21.94
CA LEU A 163 -6.95 -15.88 21.21
C LEU A 163 -5.97 -16.90 21.83
N ASN A 164 -4.77 -16.45 22.23
CA ASN A 164 -3.79 -17.30 22.90
C ASN A 164 -4.31 -17.79 24.27
N ALA A 165 -4.97 -16.93 25.05
CA ALA A 165 -5.58 -17.31 26.33
C ALA A 165 -6.71 -18.32 26.17
N ALA A 166 -7.37 -18.33 25.01
CA ALA A 166 -8.42 -19.30 24.66
C ALA A 166 -7.87 -20.59 24.01
N HIS A 167 -6.54 -20.78 23.95
CA HIS A 167 -5.87 -21.90 23.27
C HIS A 167 -6.23 -22.07 21.78
N ILE A 168 -6.68 -20.99 21.14
CA ILE A 168 -6.95 -20.91 19.68
C ILE A 168 -5.90 -20.04 18.97
N GLY A 169 -4.77 -19.82 19.61
CA GLY A 169 -3.65 -19.05 19.06
C GLY A 169 -3.04 -19.72 17.83
N LYS A 170 -2.44 -18.90 16.98
CA LYS A 170 -1.87 -19.35 15.71
C LYS A 170 -0.63 -20.23 15.95
N PRO A 171 -0.53 -21.43 15.36
CA PRO A 171 0.69 -22.21 15.41
C PRO A 171 1.87 -21.43 14.84
N GLY A 172 3.03 -21.44 15.53
CA GLY A 172 4.23 -20.74 15.10
C GLY A 172 4.23 -19.22 15.39
N PHE A 173 3.29 -18.72 16.22
CA PHE A 173 3.29 -17.35 16.68
C PHE A 173 4.62 -16.98 17.36
N ASN A 174 5.26 -15.90 16.88
CA ASN A 174 6.49 -15.35 17.46
C ASN A 174 6.45 -13.82 17.37
N MET A 175 6.16 -13.20 18.51
CA MET A 175 6.02 -11.75 18.61
C MET A 175 7.30 -11.00 18.23
N THR A 176 8.45 -11.44 18.72
CA THR A 176 9.72 -10.73 18.52
C THR A 176 10.14 -10.73 17.05
N ILE A 177 10.11 -11.90 16.40
CA ILE A 177 10.44 -11.99 14.96
C ILE A 177 9.40 -11.24 14.14
N GLY A 178 8.13 -11.40 14.47
CA GLY A 178 7.05 -10.72 13.76
C GLY A 178 7.15 -9.20 13.84
N LEU A 179 7.41 -8.64 15.02
CA LEU A 179 7.59 -7.20 15.21
C LEU A 179 8.81 -6.67 14.44
N LEU A 180 9.96 -7.35 14.51
CA LEU A 180 11.16 -6.94 13.78
C LEU A 180 10.89 -6.88 12.27
N LEU A 181 10.31 -7.92 11.70
CA LEU A 181 9.95 -7.98 10.29
C LEU A 181 8.93 -6.89 9.91
N THR A 182 8.00 -6.59 10.81
CA THR A 182 6.98 -5.56 10.61
C THR A 182 7.59 -4.15 10.62
N ILE A 183 8.54 -3.88 11.51
CA ILE A 183 9.27 -2.60 11.53
C ILE A 183 10.05 -2.41 10.23
N ILE A 184 10.80 -3.43 9.80
CA ILE A 184 11.52 -3.39 8.51
C ILE A 184 10.55 -3.14 7.36
N ALA A 185 9.43 -3.84 7.32
CA ALA A 185 8.42 -3.68 6.29
C ALA A 185 7.84 -2.25 6.27
N GLY A 186 7.54 -1.69 7.44
CA GLY A 186 6.97 -0.36 7.58
C GLY A 186 7.93 0.75 7.15
N VAL A 187 9.19 0.67 7.59
CA VAL A 187 10.24 1.63 7.19
C VAL A 187 10.43 1.60 5.67
N LEU A 188 10.61 0.42 5.09
CA LEU A 188 10.84 0.27 3.65
C LEU A 188 9.57 0.59 2.83
N SER A 189 8.37 0.43 3.39
CA SER A 189 7.14 0.92 2.76
C SER A 189 7.08 2.46 2.74
N GLY A 190 7.59 3.14 3.77
CA GLY A 190 7.79 4.59 3.73
C GLY A 190 8.78 5.03 2.66
N VAL A 191 9.86 4.25 2.48
CA VAL A 191 10.84 4.46 1.39
C VAL A 191 10.20 4.28 0.00
N PHE A 192 9.17 3.45 -0.13
CA PHE A 192 8.46 3.32 -1.41
C PHE A 192 7.74 4.61 -1.81
N ASN A 193 7.13 5.34 -0.86
CA ASN A 193 6.59 6.66 -1.19
C ASN A 193 7.68 7.62 -1.66
N LEU A 194 8.84 7.60 -1.01
CA LEU A 194 9.99 8.39 -1.44
C LEU A 194 10.43 8.01 -2.87
N SER A 195 10.37 6.72 -3.24
CA SER A 195 10.59 6.26 -4.62
C SER A 195 9.64 6.92 -5.62
N LEU A 196 8.34 7.01 -5.27
CA LEU A 196 7.33 7.67 -6.09
C LEU A 196 7.59 9.18 -6.21
N GLU A 197 8.02 9.84 -5.13
CA GLU A 197 8.35 11.27 -5.14
C GLU A 197 9.60 11.58 -5.99
N TYR A 198 10.65 10.77 -5.90
CA TYR A 198 11.82 10.89 -6.79
C TYR A 198 11.47 10.66 -8.26
N GLY A 199 10.46 9.85 -8.54
CA GLY A 199 9.93 9.64 -9.89
C GLY A 199 9.04 10.79 -10.41
N GLN A 200 8.72 11.81 -9.59
CA GLN A 200 7.80 12.89 -9.97
C GLN A 200 8.19 13.61 -11.25
N PRO A 201 9.47 13.95 -11.54
CA PRO A 201 9.84 14.57 -12.81
C PRO A 201 9.42 13.76 -14.06
N ILE A 202 9.34 12.43 -13.97
CA ILE A 202 8.88 11.57 -15.07
C ILE A 202 7.35 11.67 -15.23
N ALA A 203 6.62 11.78 -14.12
CA ALA A 203 5.19 12.02 -14.14
C ALA A 203 4.87 13.43 -14.72
N ASP A 204 5.71 14.43 -14.43
CA ASP A 204 5.55 15.79 -14.97
C ASP A 204 5.73 15.81 -16.49
N ILE A 205 6.69 15.05 -17.03
CA ILE A 205 6.84 14.85 -18.48
C ILE A 205 5.59 14.18 -19.06
N ALA A 206 5.05 13.15 -18.39
CA ALA A 206 3.80 12.51 -18.82
C ALA A 206 2.61 13.48 -18.81
N ALA A 207 2.52 14.35 -17.81
CA ALA A 207 1.50 15.40 -17.75
C ALA A 207 1.60 16.39 -18.93
N GLN A 208 2.81 16.81 -19.28
CA GLN A 208 3.08 17.68 -20.44
C GLN A 208 2.71 16.99 -21.75
N ASN A 209 2.84 15.68 -21.84
CA ASN A 209 2.41 14.86 -22.97
C ASN A 209 0.92 14.48 -22.96
N GLY A 210 0.11 15.10 -22.08
CA GLY A 210 -1.34 14.94 -22.09
C GLY A 210 -1.88 13.81 -21.22
N ALA A 211 -1.08 13.18 -20.36
CA ALA A 211 -1.55 12.13 -19.44
C ALA A 211 -2.53 12.65 -18.36
N GLY A 212 -2.54 13.95 -18.10
CA GLY A 212 -3.47 14.58 -17.16
C GLY A 212 -3.46 13.90 -15.78
N ASN A 213 -4.62 13.46 -15.31
CA ASN A 213 -4.75 12.79 -14.01
C ASN A 213 -3.98 11.46 -13.90
N PHE A 214 -3.60 10.86 -15.02
CA PHE A 214 -2.92 9.55 -15.07
C PHE A 214 -1.37 9.66 -15.09
N GLN A 215 -0.83 10.85 -14.97
CA GLN A 215 0.60 11.11 -15.02
C GLN A 215 1.44 10.20 -14.10
N GLY A 216 0.91 9.87 -12.92
CA GLY A 216 1.57 9.00 -11.93
C GLY A 216 1.86 7.58 -12.44
N ASN A 217 1.15 7.11 -13.48
CA ASN A 217 1.35 5.77 -14.03
C ASN A 217 2.69 5.64 -14.76
N ALA A 218 3.29 6.74 -15.25
CA ALA A 218 4.60 6.73 -15.86
C ALA A 218 5.72 6.44 -14.85
N LYS A 219 5.66 7.00 -13.65
CA LYS A 219 6.67 6.76 -12.61
C LYS A 219 6.45 5.44 -11.87
N MET A 220 5.20 4.97 -11.77
CA MET A 220 4.84 3.79 -11.02
C MET A 220 5.56 2.53 -11.52
N ILE A 221 5.59 2.30 -12.84
CA ILE A 221 6.26 1.13 -13.44
C ILE A 221 7.75 1.05 -13.07
N ILE A 222 8.42 2.18 -12.99
CA ILE A 222 9.85 2.24 -12.66
C ILE A 222 10.08 1.81 -11.21
N SER A 223 9.33 2.40 -10.27
CA SER A 223 9.39 2.06 -8.86
C SER A 223 9.03 0.59 -8.60
N THR A 224 7.96 0.11 -9.24
CA THR A 224 7.51 -1.28 -9.06
C THR A 224 8.41 -2.31 -9.74
N SER A 225 9.07 -1.95 -10.86
CA SER A 225 10.06 -2.82 -11.50
C SER A 225 11.26 -3.08 -10.60
N GLY A 226 11.73 -2.08 -9.86
CA GLY A 226 12.77 -2.26 -8.85
C GLY A 226 12.33 -3.25 -7.75
N CYS A 227 11.11 -3.08 -7.25
CA CYS A 227 10.52 -3.98 -6.27
C CYS A 227 10.41 -5.42 -6.81
N PHE A 228 9.92 -5.58 -8.04
CA PHE A 228 9.81 -6.89 -8.69
C PHE A 228 11.18 -7.57 -8.84
N MET A 229 12.19 -6.87 -9.30
CA MET A 229 13.52 -7.44 -9.52
C MET A 229 14.10 -8.09 -8.26
N VAL A 230 14.02 -7.40 -7.12
CA VAL A 230 14.49 -7.92 -5.84
C VAL A 230 13.69 -9.16 -5.42
N ASN A 231 12.36 -9.10 -5.53
CA ASN A 231 11.51 -10.24 -5.19
C ASN A 231 11.72 -11.42 -6.13
N PHE A 232 11.84 -11.18 -7.44
CA PHE A 232 12.10 -12.20 -8.44
C PHE A 232 13.38 -12.97 -8.13
N ILE A 233 14.50 -12.27 -7.94
CA ILE A 233 15.79 -12.90 -7.61
C ILE A 233 15.67 -13.73 -6.34
N TRP A 234 15.07 -13.16 -5.28
CA TRP A 234 14.91 -13.87 -4.02
C TRP A 234 14.06 -15.14 -4.15
N PHE A 235 12.89 -15.04 -4.78
CA PHE A 235 11.99 -16.18 -4.89
C PHE A 235 12.48 -17.26 -5.86
N ILE A 236 13.23 -16.90 -6.90
CA ILE A 236 13.90 -17.89 -7.75
C ILE A 236 14.95 -18.64 -6.95
N ILE A 237 15.83 -17.95 -6.21
CA ILE A 237 16.86 -18.60 -5.38
C ILE A 237 16.20 -19.50 -4.30
N ALA A 238 15.17 -19.00 -3.62
CA ALA A 238 14.45 -19.76 -2.61
C ALA A 238 13.71 -20.96 -3.25
N GLY A 239 13.09 -20.77 -4.40
CA GLY A 239 12.36 -21.80 -5.14
C GLY A 239 13.26 -22.94 -5.62
N ILE A 240 14.48 -22.62 -6.09
CA ILE A 240 15.50 -23.64 -6.42
C ILE A 240 15.87 -24.45 -5.18
N LYS A 241 16.18 -23.75 -4.06
CA LYS A 241 16.61 -24.42 -2.81
C LYS A 241 15.50 -25.29 -2.18
N GLN A 242 14.26 -24.92 -2.36
CA GLN A 242 13.09 -25.59 -1.76
C GLN A 242 12.39 -26.56 -2.73
N GLY A 243 12.81 -26.61 -4.01
CA GLY A 243 12.18 -27.43 -5.05
C GLY A 243 10.77 -26.97 -5.46
N THR A 244 10.39 -25.72 -5.13
CA THR A 244 9.02 -25.21 -5.38
C THR A 244 8.83 -24.67 -6.80
N LEU A 245 9.90 -24.51 -7.61
CA LEU A 245 9.76 -24.12 -9.01
C LEU A 245 9.02 -25.17 -9.85
N ASN A 246 9.00 -26.43 -9.43
CA ASN A 246 8.22 -27.49 -10.08
C ASN A 246 6.70 -27.30 -9.93
N GLU A 247 6.24 -26.41 -9.04
CA GLU A 247 4.83 -26.10 -8.85
C GLU A 247 4.20 -25.38 -10.07
N PHE A 248 5.01 -24.87 -10.98
CA PHE A 248 4.56 -24.30 -12.26
C PHE A 248 4.25 -25.36 -13.34
N ILE A 249 4.64 -26.62 -13.11
CA ILE A 249 4.52 -27.71 -14.07
C ILE A 249 3.50 -28.74 -13.54
N PRO A 250 2.61 -29.28 -14.41
CA PRO A 250 1.70 -30.34 -13.99
C PRO A 250 2.44 -31.56 -13.45
N GLN A 251 2.00 -32.02 -12.29
CA GLN A 251 2.59 -33.18 -11.60
C GLN A 251 1.55 -33.92 -10.76
N LYS A 252 1.93 -35.06 -10.17
CA LYS A 252 1.04 -35.84 -9.29
C LYS A 252 0.57 -34.97 -8.11
N GLY A 253 -0.75 -34.82 -7.97
CA GLY A 253 -1.36 -33.96 -6.94
C GLY A 253 -1.52 -32.49 -7.35
N LEU A 254 -0.96 -32.05 -8.50
CA LEU A 254 -1.09 -30.69 -9.01
C LEU A 254 -1.40 -30.70 -10.52
N PRO A 255 -2.63 -31.01 -10.93
CA PRO A 255 -3.02 -31.03 -12.33
C PRO A 255 -3.06 -29.63 -12.95
N GLY A 256 -2.85 -29.53 -14.28
CA GLY A 256 -2.79 -28.26 -15.02
C GLY A 256 -3.99 -27.34 -14.78
N LYS A 257 -5.20 -27.89 -14.60
CA LYS A 257 -6.40 -27.09 -14.24
C LYS A 257 -6.27 -26.38 -12.91
N VAL A 258 -5.60 -26.97 -11.91
CA VAL A 258 -5.36 -26.33 -10.60
C VAL A 258 -4.32 -25.23 -10.76
N ILE A 259 -3.24 -25.48 -11.52
CA ILE A 259 -2.21 -24.47 -11.84
C ILE A 259 -2.85 -23.27 -12.52
N PHE A 260 -3.64 -23.49 -13.58
CA PHE A 260 -4.32 -22.39 -14.29
C PHE A 260 -5.22 -21.56 -13.36
N ARG A 261 -5.99 -22.22 -12.51
CA ARG A 261 -6.82 -21.52 -11.51
C ARG A 261 -5.98 -20.73 -10.51
N ASN A 262 -4.85 -21.27 -10.06
CA ASN A 262 -3.93 -20.57 -9.16
C ASN A 262 -3.32 -19.32 -9.83
N TRP A 263 -3.01 -19.40 -11.14
CA TRP A 263 -2.60 -18.23 -11.92
C TRP A 263 -3.65 -17.13 -11.93
N ILE A 264 -4.93 -17.49 -12.14
CA ILE A 264 -6.04 -16.52 -12.11
C ILE A 264 -6.14 -15.82 -10.74
N TRP A 265 -6.10 -16.59 -9.64
CA TRP A 265 -6.18 -16.00 -8.30
C TRP A 265 -4.97 -15.13 -7.96
N SER A 266 -3.78 -15.55 -8.37
CA SER A 266 -2.56 -14.75 -8.17
C SER A 266 -2.56 -13.48 -9.03
N ALA A 267 -3.04 -13.56 -10.26
CA ALA A 267 -3.22 -12.42 -11.15
C ALA A 267 -4.25 -11.42 -10.56
N LEU A 268 -5.38 -11.91 -10.04
CA LEU A 268 -6.36 -11.07 -9.35
C LEU A 268 -5.76 -10.37 -8.14
N ALA A 269 -4.99 -11.09 -7.33
CA ALA A 269 -4.27 -10.53 -6.19
C ALA A 269 -3.30 -9.41 -6.63
N GLY A 270 -2.53 -9.64 -7.68
CA GLY A 270 -1.62 -8.64 -8.26
C GLY A 270 -2.34 -7.43 -8.83
N THR A 271 -3.47 -7.65 -9.52
CA THR A 271 -4.32 -6.57 -10.05
C THR A 271 -4.90 -5.71 -8.93
N LEU A 272 -5.40 -6.32 -7.85
CA LEU A 272 -5.88 -5.60 -6.68
C LEU A 272 -4.76 -4.77 -6.01
N TRP A 273 -3.56 -5.32 -5.92
CA TRP A 273 -2.40 -4.58 -5.40
C TRP A 273 -2.02 -3.41 -6.33
N CYS A 274 -2.00 -3.60 -7.64
CA CYS A 274 -1.70 -2.52 -8.59
C CYS A 274 -2.77 -1.43 -8.55
N SER A 275 -4.06 -1.80 -8.48
CA SER A 275 -5.17 -0.86 -8.47
C SER A 275 -5.13 0.09 -7.27
N GLN A 276 -4.58 -0.32 -6.11
CA GLN A 276 -4.39 0.62 -5.00
C GLN A 276 -3.58 1.85 -5.42
N PHE A 277 -2.45 1.64 -6.11
CA PHE A 277 -1.58 2.73 -6.53
C PHE A 277 -2.11 3.49 -7.75
N PHE A 278 -2.90 2.84 -8.58
CA PHE A 278 -3.65 3.53 -9.63
C PHE A 278 -4.62 4.56 -9.01
N PHE A 279 -5.44 4.14 -8.05
CA PHE A 279 -6.35 5.04 -7.35
C PHE A 279 -5.62 6.02 -6.42
N TYR A 280 -4.49 5.62 -5.83
CA TYR A 280 -3.61 6.53 -5.10
C TYR A 280 -3.12 7.66 -6.00
N GLY A 281 -2.58 7.35 -7.19
CA GLY A 281 -2.08 8.35 -8.13
C GLY A 281 -3.16 9.34 -8.58
N LEU A 282 -4.35 8.84 -8.91
CA LEU A 282 -5.50 9.68 -9.23
C LEU A 282 -5.92 10.56 -8.04
N GLY A 283 -5.99 9.97 -6.85
CA GLY A 283 -6.33 10.69 -5.62
C GLY A 283 -5.30 11.77 -5.30
N HIS A 284 -4.01 11.43 -5.39
CA HIS A 284 -2.90 12.34 -5.15
C HIS A 284 -2.98 13.60 -6.04
N VAL A 285 -3.20 13.43 -7.35
CA VAL A 285 -3.37 14.56 -8.27
C VAL A 285 -4.60 15.41 -7.91
N LYS A 286 -5.69 14.78 -7.44
CA LYS A 286 -6.92 15.48 -7.03
C LYS A 286 -6.80 16.25 -5.72
N MET A 287 -5.82 15.90 -4.86
CA MET A 287 -5.58 16.62 -3.60
C MET A 287 -5.00 18.04 -3.81
N GLY A 288 -4.58 18.41 -5.01
CA GLY A 288 -4.10 19.75 -5.32
C GLY A 288 -2.94 20.20 -4.44
N ASN A 289 -3.08 21.32 -3.73
CA ASN A 289 -2.07 21.85 -2.82
C ASN A 289 -1.82 20.98 -1.57
N PHE A 290 -2.64 19.93 -1.34
CA PHE A 290 -2.58 19.02 -0.19
C PHE A 290 -2.11 17.61 -0.54
N GLN A 291 -1.39 17.45 -1.64
CA GLN A 291 -0.84 16.16 -2.10
C GLN A 291 -0.01 15.43 -1.03
N PHE A 292 0.71 16.16 -0.17
CA PHE A 292 1.49 15.59 0.93
C PHE A 292 0.65 14.76 1.93
N ALA A 293 -0.65 15.08 2.08
CA ALA A 293 -1.56 14.32 2.95
C ALA A 293 -2.03 13.00 2.32
N SER A 294 -1.82 12.80 1.02
CA SER A 294 -2.30 11.62 0.29
C SER A 294 -1.77 10.32 0.87
N TRP A 295 -0.50 10.28 1.27
CA TRP A 295 0.10 9.03 1.76
C TRP A 295 -0.51 8.59 3.08
N VAL A 296 -0.56 9.48 4.08
CA VAL A 296 -1.15 9.14 5.39
C VAL A 296 -2.64 8.81 5.26
N LEU A 297 -3.37 9.54 4.42
CA LEU A 297 -4.78 9.32 4.17
C LEU A 297 -5.01 7.93 3.55
N HIS A 298 -4.27 7.60 2.49
CA HIS A 298 -4.36 6.30 1.82
C HIS A 298 -3.99 5.13 2.75
N MET A 299 -2.87 5.25 3.47
CA MET A 299 -2.41 4.20 4.39
C MET A 299 -3.39 3.97 5.54
N SER A 300 -3.98 5.02 6.07
CA SER A 300 -4.98 4.91 7.14
C SER A 300 -6.28 4.27 6.65
N MET A 301 -6.71 4.57 5.42
CA MET A 301 -7.85 3.89 4.79
C MET A 301 -7.56 2.43 4.52
N LEU A 302 -6.33 2.09 4.12
CA LEU A 302 -5.89 0.71 3.97
C LEU A 302 -6.00 -0.05 5.30
N ILE A 303 -5.55 0.54 6.40
CA ILE A 303 -5.70 -0.04 7.74
C ILE A 303 -7.18 -0.24 8.07
N PHE A 304 -8.00 0.78 7.90
CA PHE A 304 -9.44 0.69 8.13
C PHE A 304 -10.06 -0.49 7.40
N PHE A 305 -9.86 -0.58 6.08
CA PHE A 305 -10.41 -1.68 5.28
C PHE A 305 -9.79 -3.04 5.61
N SER A 306 -8.53 -3.11 6.07
CA SER A 306 -7.93 -4.39 6.50
C SER A 306 -8.66 -4.97 7.72
N TYR A 307 -9.12 -4.12 8.64
CA TYR A 307 -9.96 -4.56 9.75
C TYR A 307 -11.36 -4.95 9.32
N VAL A 308 -11.96 -4.22 8.38
CA VAL A 308 -13.26 -4.62 7.78
C VAL A 308 -13.12 -6.01 7.14
N VAL A 309 -12.09 -6.25 6.35
CA VAL A 309 -11.79 -7.57 5.78
C VAL A 309 -11.59 -8.63 6.88
N GLY A 310 -10.82 -8.33 7.92
CA GLY A 310 -10.58 -9.24 9.04
C GLY A 310 -11.88 -9.61 9.78
N VAL A 311 -12.79 -8.66 9.96
CA VAL A 311 -14.12 -8.91 10.54
C VAL A 311 -14.97 -9.81 9.63
N LEU A 312 -15.00 -9.52 8.32
CA LEU A 312 -15.71 -10.35 7.34
C LEU A 312 -15.16 -11.79 7.27
N MET A 313 -13.84 -11.95 7.43
CA MET A 313 -13.18 -13.26 7.52
C MET A 313 -13.35 -13.94 8.88
N LYS A 314 -14.12 -13.33 9.79
CA LYS A 314 -14.39 -13.86 11.15
C LYS A 314 -13.14 -13.97 12.04
N GLU A 315 -12.07 -13.23 11.76
CA GLU A 315 -10.86 -13.23 12.60
C GLU A 315 -11.13 -12.68 14.02
N TRP A 316 -12.22 -11.94 14.21
CA TRP A 316 -12.63 -11.29 15.47
C TRP A 316 -13.73 -12.03 16.21
N LYS A 317 -14.15 -13.23 15.75
CA LYS A 317 -15.30 -13.95 16.29
C LYS A 317 -15.13 -14.36 17.77
N ASN A 318 -13.93 -14.77 18.19
CA ASN A 318 -13.65 -15.29 19.53
C ASN A 318 -12.86 -14.30 20.41
N VAL A 319 -12.92 -13.02 20.08
CA VAL A 319 -12.21 -11.94 20.78
C VAL A 319 -13.11 -11.35 21.87
N ARG A 320 -12.51 -10.96 23.00
CA ARG A 320 -13.25 -10.38 24.13
C ARG A 320 -13.97 -9.08 23.72
N LYS A 321 -15.15 -8.86 24.32
CA LYS A 321 -15.98 -7.66 24.04
C LYS A 321 -15.19 -6.35 24.21
N ASN A 322 -14.40 -6.24 25.28
CA ASN A 322 -13.58 -5.02 25.52
C ASN A 322 -12.54 -4.77 24.43
N THR A 323 -11.97 -5.81 23.83
CA THR A 323 -11.04 -5.70 22.72
C THR A 323 -11.76 -5.23 21.44
N ASN A 324 -12.95 -5.76 21.19
CA ASN A 324 -13.78 -5.32 20.07
C ASN A 324 -14.23 -3.84 20.23
N ILE A 325 -14.50 -3.37 21.44
CA ILE A 325 -14.81 -1.95 21.70
C ILE A 325 -13.63 -1.07 21.35
N VAL A 326 -12.40 -1.44 21.73
CA VAL A 326 -11.19 -0.69 21.37
C VAL A 326 -11.03 -0.61 19.86
N LEU A 327 -11.27 -1.71 19.14
CA LEU A 327 -11.26 -1.71 17.68
C LEU A 327 -12.29 -0.74 17.11
N ILE A 328 -13.54 -0.80 17.56
CA ILE A 328 -14.61 0.07 17.06
C ILE A 328 -14.25 1.54 17.27
N ILE A 329 -13.74 1.91 18.46
CA ILE A 329 -13.29 3.28 18.74
C ILE A 329 -12.16 3.68 17.77
N GLY A 330 -11.16 2.81 17.57
CA GLY A 330 -10.08 3.06 16.62
C GLY A 330 -10.58 3.30 15.18
N LEU A 331 -11.53 2.47 14.72
CA LEU A 331 -12.14 2.62 13.39
C LEU A 331 -12.96 3.89 13.25
N LEU A 332 -13.71 4.29 14.28
CA LEU A 332 -14.46 5.56 14.29
C LEU A 332 -13.52 6.77 14.23
N ILE A 333 -12.41 6.72 14.96
CA ILE A 333 -11.37 7.76 14.91
C ILE A 333 -10.75 7.83 13.52
N LEU A 334 -10.47 6.69 12.87
CA LEU A 334 -9.96 6.68 11.49
C LEU A 334 -10.96 7.32 10.52
N ILE A 335 -12.25 6.98 10.60
CA ILE A 335 -13.30 7.60 9.75
C ILE A 335 -13.33 9.11 9.98
N SER A 336 -13.33 9.56 11.24
CA SER A 336 -13.31 10.99 11.56
C SER A 336 -12.06 11.68 10.98
N SER A 337 -10.89 11.02 11.03
CA SER A 337 -9.65 11.55 10.46
C SER A 337 -9.75 11.74 8.94
N PHE A 338 -10.36 10.80 8.22
CA PHE A 338 -10.56 10.92 6.77
C PHE A 338 -11.46 12.10 6.41
N CYS A 339 -12.56 12.27 7.14
CA CYS A 339 -13.47 13.39 6.95
C CYS A 339 -12.80 14.74 7.23
N ILE A 340 -12.02 14.83 8.34
CA ILE A 340 -11.34 16.06 8.73
C ILE A 340 -10.23 16.40 7.73
N THR A 341 -9.41 15.42 7.32
CA THR A 341 -8.33 15.64 6.34
C THR A 341 -8.89 16.04 4.98
N GLY A 342 -9.92 15.33 4.50
CA GLY A 342 -10.57 15.63 3.22
C GLY A 342 -11.24 17.01 3.22
N TYR A 343 -11.96 17.34 4.30
CA TYR A 343 -12.61 18.63 4.46
C TYR A 343 -11.61 19.79 4.59
N GLY A 344 -10.55 19.63 5.41
CA GLY A 344 -9.50 20.64 5.55
C GLY A 344 -8.78 20.91 4.22
N SER A 345 -8.48 19.85 3.46
CA SER A 345 -7.91 19.98 2.11
C SER A 345 -8.87 20.70 1.14
N TYR A 346 -10.17 20.40 1.20
CA TYR A 346 -11.17 21.05 0.37
C TYR A 346 -11.30 22.54 0.68
N ILE A 347 -11.45 22.92 1.95
CA ILE A 347 -11.54 24.33 2.36
C ILE A 347 -10.25 25.07 2.00
N GLY A 348 -9.09 24.50 2.27
CA GLY A 348 -7.81 25.12 1.95
C GLY A 348 -7.65 25.36 0.44
N GLU A 349 -8.03 24.41 -0.40
CA GLU A 349 -7.99 24.57 -1.85
C GLU A 349 -8.94 25.65 -2.34
N GLN A 350 -10.14 25.79 -1.75
CA GLN A 350 -11.08 26.87 -2.05
C GLN A 350 -10.49 28.24 -1.70
N LEU A 351 -9.93 28.40 -0.50
CA LEU A 351 -9.33 29.65 -0.05
C LEU A 351 -8.14 30.05 -0.91
N ILE A 352 -7.27 29.13 -1.30
CA ILE A 352 -6.13 29.41 -2.20
C ILE A 352 -6.63 29.85 -3.58
N ASN A 353 -7.68 29.21 -4.12
CA ASN A 353 -8.21 29.55 -5.44
C ASN A 353 -9.02 30.86 -5.48
N THR A 354 -9.55 31.30 -4.33
CA THR A 354 -10.27 32.58 -4.21
C THR A 354 -9.38 33.76 -3.81
N GLY A 355 -8.08 33.52 -3.56
CA GLY A 355 -7.12 34.57 -3.26
C GLY A 355 -7.23 35.15 -1.84
N HIS A 356 -7.84 34.42 -0.92
CA HIS A 356 -7.94 34.74 0.51
C HIS A 356 -6.94 33.99 1.36
#